data_5bf0f4ee43486c15643e044d420dd648
#
_entry.id   5bf0f4ee43486c15643e044d420dd648
#
_cell.length_a   1.000
_cell.length_b   1.000
_cell.length_c   1.000
_cell.angle_alpha   90.00
_cell.angle_beta   90.00
_cell.angle_gamma   90.00
#
_symmetry.space_group_name_H-M   'P 1'
#
loop_
_entity.id
_entity.type
_entity.pdbx_description
1 polymer ?
#
loop_
_entity_poly.entity_id
_entity_poly.type
_entity_poly.pdbx_seq_one_letter_code
_entity_poly.pdbx_strand_id
1 'polypeptide(L)'
;MSATISLFHIVINTLRREMTIPDETSEHMYRYITAIIKNKDCKLFRINGIGNHIHMLVGLSSSIALSDLVRDIKQGSSKWAKQQVYFPNFRGWGKEYGAFSCSIRDKDAIINYINNQRVHHRQKSFEQEYQDMIERSGLEW
;
A
#
# COMPACT_ATOMS: atom_id res chain seq x y z
N MET A 1 -14.47 9.34 26.72
CA MET A 1 -13.88 9.50 25.37
C MET A 1 -12.88 8.38 25.13
N SER A 2 -13.03 7.69 23.99
CA SER A 2 -12.05 6.69 23.58
C SER A 2 -10.93 7.33 22.76
N ALA A 3 -9.71 6.84 22.91
CA ALA A 3 -8.57 7.28 22.12
C ALA A 3 -7.77 6.05 21.66
N THR A 4 -7.64 5.89 20.38
CA THR A 4 -6.91 4.76 19.79
C THR A 4 -5.95 5.23 18.71
N ILE A 5 -4.80 4.58 18.62
CA ILE A 5 -3.83 4.77 17.54
C ILE A 5 -3.44 3.39 17.04
N SER A 6 -3.69 3.13 15.76
CA SER A 6 -3.27 1.88 15.11
C SER A 6 -2.70 2.22 13.75
N LEU A 7 -1.38 2.28 13.65
CA LEU A 7 -0.69 2.60 12.39
C LEU A 7 -0.13 1.33 11.77
N PHE A 8 -0.34 1.20 10.46
CA PHE A 8 0.20 0.11 9.67
C PHE A 8 0.87 0.62 8.41
N HIS A 9 2.07 0.13 8.17
CA HIS A 9 2.72 0.24 6.87
C HIS A 9 2.25 -0.97 6.05
N ILE A 10 1.43 -0.72 5.04
CA ILE A 10 0.80 -1.76 4.22
C ILE A 10 1.45 -1.77 2.85
N VAL A 11 1.79 -2.97 2.37
CA VAL A 11 2.38 -3.17 1.05
C VAL A 11 1.54 -4.16 0.28
N ILE A 12 1.09 -3.75 -0.91
CA ILE A 12 0.41 -4.64 -1.85
C ILE A 12 1.16 -4.65 -3.17
N ASN A 13 1.22 -5.80 -3.83
CA ASN A 13 1.84 -5.91 -5.14
C ASN A 13 0.83 -6.35 -6.19
N THR A 14 1.13 -5.99 -7.44
CA THR A 14 0.34 -6.42 -8.59
C THR A 14 0.41 -7.94 -8.77
N LEU A 15 -0.55 -8.49 -9.50
CA LEU A 15 -0.58 -9.92 -9.83
C LEU A 15 0.74 -10.31 -10.49
N ARG A 16 1.39 -11.35 -9.95
CA ARG A 16 2.70 -11.86 -10.39
C ARG A 16 3.81 -10.82 -10.36
N ARG A 17 3.60 -9.71 -9.64
CA ARG A 17 4.56 -8.61 -9.54
C ARG A 17 4.93 -8.00 -10.90
N GLU A 18 4.00 -8.03 -11.84
CA GLU A 18 4.18 -7.44 -13.17
C GLU A 18 4.11 -5.92 -13.09
N MET A 19 4.92 -5.26 -13.91
CA MET A 19 4.97 -3.79 -13.97
C MET A 19 3.78 -3.27 -14.78
N THR A 20 2.63 -3.12 -14.11
CA THR A 20 1.36 -2.81 -14.77
C THR A 20 0.71 -1.49 -14.34
N ILE A 21 1.36 -0.76 -13.44
CA ILE A 21 0.91 0.59 -13.04
C ILE A 21 1.90 1.59 -13.62
N PRO A 22 1.57 2.26 -14.75
CA PRO A 22 2.47 3.26 -15.34
C PRO A 22 2.69 4.44 -14.39
N ASP A 23 3.92 4.94 -14.32
CA ASP A 23 4.24 6.09 -13.48
C ASP A 23 3.38 7.31 -13.81
N GLU A 24 3.15 7.54 -15.10
CA GLU A 24 2.43 8.72 -15.60
C GLU A 24 0.98 8.76 -15.13
N THR A 25 0.38 7.60 -14.86
CA THR A 25 -1.03 7.50 -14.48
C THR A 25 -1.25 6.98 -13.06
N SER A 26 -0.17 6.66 -12.34
CA SER A 26 -0.24 6.07 -10.99
C SER A 26 -1.07 6.92 -10.02
N GLU A 27 -1.06 8.23 -10.17
CA GLU A 27 -1.81 9.16 -9.32
C GLU A 27 -3.31 8.85 -9.32
N HIS A 28 -3.87 8.41 -10.44
CA HIS A 28 -5.28 8.02 -10.52
C HIS A 28 -5.58 6.83 -9.61
N MET A 29 -4.69 5.84 -9.57
CA MET A 29 -4.81 4.69 -8.67
C MET A 29 -4.75 5.14 -7.22
N TYR A 30 -3.80 5.99 -6.88
CA TYR A 30 -3.60 6.46 -5.52
C TYR A 30 -4.80 7.26 -5.00
N ARG A 31 -5.39 8.09 -5.84
CA ARG A 31 -6.60 8.86 -5.49
C ARG A 31 -7.79 7.95 -5.22
N TYR A 32 -7.96 6.93 -6.06
CA TYR A 32 -9.05 5.99 -5.88
C TYR A 32 -8.92 5.22 -4.56
N ILE A 33 -7.73 4.71 -4.28
CA ILE A 33 -7.43 4.01 -3.02
C ILE A 33 -7.62 4.93 -1.83
N THR A 34 -7.18 6.18 -1.93
CA THR A 34 -7.37 7.19 -0.87
C THR A 34 -8.85 7.34 -0.52
N ALA A 35 -9.72 7.40 -1.53
CA ALA A 35 -11.16 7.52 -1.32
C ALA A 35 -11.73 6.29 -0.60
N ILE A 36 -11.29 5.08 -0.96
CA ILE A 36 -11.71 3.86 -0.27
C ILE A 36 -11.35 3.91 1.21
N ILE A 37 -10.10 4.24 1.51
CA ILE A 37 -9.59 4.31 2.89
C ILE A 37 -10.39 5.33 3.70
N LYS A 38 -10.64 6.48 3.12
CA LYS A 38 -11.40 7.55 3.76
C LYS A 38 -12.83 7.14 4.06
N ASN A 39 -13.47 6.42 3.15
CA ASN A 39 -14.85 5.93 3.32
C ASN A 39 -14.97 4.87 4.43
N LYS A 40 -13.86 4.28 4.84
CA LYS A 40 -13.82 3.32 5.96
C LYS A 40 -13.46 3.98 7.29
N ASP A 41 -13.50 5.30 7.36
CA ASP A 41 -13.09 6.09 8.53
C ASP A 41 -11.65 5.83 8.96
N CYS A 42 -10.82 5.41 8.03
CA CYS A 42 -9.39 5.27 8.20
C CYS A 42 -8.68 6.50 7.64
N LYS A 43 -7.43 6.69 8.04
CA LYS A 43 -6.64 7.83 7.59
C LYS A 43 -5.44 7.33 6.78
N LEU A 44 -5.30 7.86 5.56
CA LEU A 44 -4.11 7.65 4.76
C LEU A 44 -3.15 8.80 4.97
N PHE A 45 -1.94 8.51 5.46
CA PHE A 45 -0.90 9.50 5.66
C PHE A 45 -0.03 9.66 4.42
N ARG A 46 0.25 8.56 3.71
CA ARG A 46 1.04 8.58 2.50
C ARG A 46 0.80 7.32 1.68
N ILE A 47 0.84 7.48 0.37
CA ILE A 47 0.78 6.39 -0.59
C ILE A 47 1.76 6.69 -1.73
N ASN A 48 2.55 5.70 -2.10
CA ASN A 48 3.45 5.79 -3.25
C ASN A 48 3.94 4.39 -3.59
N GLY A 49 4.51 4.24 -4.77
CA GLY A 49 5.05 2.96 -5.22
C GLY A 49 5.71 3.09 -6.57
N ILE A 50 5.93 1.96 -7.17
CA ILE A 50 6.36 1.83 -8.57
C ILE A 50 5.40 0.88 -9.29
N GLY A 51 5.68 0.55 -10.53
CA GLY A 51 4.74 -0.16 -11.39
C GLY A 51 4.23 -1.52 -10.91
N ASN A 52 4.88 -2.16 -9.94
CA ASN A 52 4.49 -3.50 -9.48
C ASN A 52 4.09 -3.57 -8.01
N HIS A 53 4.15 -2.47 -7.25
CA HIS A 53 3.72 -2.49 -5.86
C HIS A 53 3.46 -1.09 -5.32
N ILE A 54 2.70 -1.03 -4.23
CA ILE A 54 2.32 0.21 -3.55
C ILE A 54 2.57 0.07 -2.05
N HIS A 55 3.13 1.11 -1.46
CA HIS A 55 3.25 1.29 -0.02
C HIS A 55 2.23 2.31 0.48
N MET A 56 1.60 2.02 1.61
CA MET A 56 0.65 2.92 2.26
C MET A 56 0.96 3.00 3.75
N LEU A 57 0.90 4.19 4.33
CA LEU A 57 0.87 4.34 5.78
C LEU A 57 -0.54 4.73 6.18
N VAL A 58 -1.20 3.87 6.93
CA VAL A 58 -2.62 3.99 7.25
C VAL A 58 -2.86 3.98 8.75
N GLY A 59 -3.67 4.93 9.21
CA GLY A 59 -4.26 4.89 10.55
C GLY A 59 -5.57 4.10 10.48
N LEU A 60 -5.59 2.95 11.14
CA LEU A 60 -6.76 2.05 11.10
C LEU A 60 -7.82 2.50 12.09
N SER A 61 -9.06 2.59 11.62
CA SER A 61 -10.20 2.81 12.52
C SER A 61 -10.36 1.62 13.47
N SER A 62 -10.75 1.88 14.71
CA SER A 62 -11.00 0.83 15.71
C SER A 62 -12.21 -0.05 15.37
N SER A 63 -13.01 0.35 14.40
CA SER A 63 -14.25 -0.36 14.02
C SER A 63 -14.10 -1.27 12.81
N ILE A 64 -12.92 -1.37 12.21
CA ILE A 64 -12.67 -2.22 11.04
C ILE A 64 -11.46 -3.12 11.25
N ALA A 65 -11.54 -4.36 10.79
CA ALA A 65 -10.39 -5.26 10.80
C ALA A 65 -9.42 -4.89 9.67
N LEU A 66 -8.12 -5.02 9.94
CA LEU A 66 -7.09 -4.75 8.94
C LEU A 66 -7.32 -5.57 7.66
N SER A 67 -7.65 -6.86 7.78
CA SER A 67 -7.89 -7.73 6.64
C SER A 67 -9.08 -7.26 5.79
N ASP A 68 -10.12 -6.71 6.42
CA ASP A 68 -11.28 -6.19 5.71
C ASP A 68 -10.92 -4.92 4.92
N LEU A 69 -10.11 -4.04 5.52
CA LEU A 69 -9.64 -2.84 4.82
C LEU A 69 -8.82 -3.21 3.59
N VAL A 70 -7.86 -4.12 3.73
CA VAL A 70 -7.00 -4.53 2.62
C VAL A 70 -7.81 -5.21 1.52
N ARG A 71 -8.75 -6.08 1.90
CA ARG A 71 -9.67 -6.70 0.93
C ARG A 71 -10.42 -5.65 0.12
N ASP A 72 -11.01 -4.67 0.80
CA ASP A 72 -11.82 -3.65 0.15
C ASP A 72 -10.97 -2.75 -0.75
N ILE A 73 -9.74 -2.42 -0.33
CA ILE A 73 -8.78 -1.69 -1.17
C ILE A 73 -8.50 -2.48 -2.44
N LYS A 74 -8.16 -3.76 -2.31
CA LYS A 74 -7.80 -4.60 -3.46
C LYS A 74 -8.97 -4.79 -4.41
N GLN A 75 -10.13 -5.20 -3.89
CA GLN A 75 -11.30 -5.46 -4.73
C GLN A 75 -11.81 -4.22 -5.42
N GLY A 76 -11.97 -3.13 -4.68
CA GLY A 76 -12.49 -1.89 -5.23
C GLY A 76 -11.56 -1.28 -6.27
N SER A 77 -10.27 -1.18 -5.97
CA SER A 77 -9.31 -0.58 -6.90
C SER A 77 -9.09 -1.45 -8.13
N SER A 78 -9.09 -2.78 -7.97
CA SER A 78 -8.93 -3.70 -9.11
C SER A 78 -10.11 -3.58 -10.09
N LYS A 79 -11.33 -3.60 -9.56
CA LYS A 79 -12.53 -3.48 -10.40
C LYS A 79 -12.54 -2.15 -11.15
N TRP A 80 -12.25 -1.07 -10.46
CA TRP A 80 -12.20 0.26 -11.06
C TRP A 80 -11.08 0.36 -12.10
N ALA A 81 -9.86 -0.07 -11.76
CA ALA A 81 -8.68 0.07 -12.64
C ALA A 81 -8.86 -0.66 -13.97
N LYS A 82 -9.48 -1.84 -13.95
CA LYS A 82 -9.73 -2.62 -15.17
C LYS A 82 -10.67 -1.95 -16.15
N GLN A 83 -11.43 -0.95 -15.69
CA GLN A 83 -12.36 -0.19 -16.52
C GLN A 83 -11.75 1.12 -17.03
N GLN A 84 -10.51 1.42 -16.63
CA GLN A 84 -9.86 2.70 -16.95
C GLN A 84 -8.84 2.54 -18.07
N VAL A 85 -8.76 3.57 -18.93
CA VAL A 85 -7.74 3.64 -19.98
C VAL A 85 -6.32 3.83 -19.39
N TYR A 86 -6.23 4.27 -18.16
CA TYR A 86 -4.96 4.57 -17.50
C TYR A 86 -4.10 3.34 -17.22
N PHE A 87 -4.72 2.15 -17.14
CA PHE A 87 -4.05 0.92 -16.69
C PHE A 87 -4.36 -0.23 -17.65
N PRO A 88 -3.89 -0.14 -18.92
CA PRO A 88 -4.29 -1.13 -19.95
C PRO A 88 -3.81 -2.55 -19.68
N ASN A 89 -2.73 -2.69 -18.90
CA ASN A 89 -2.13 -4.00 -18.63
C ASN A 89 -2.40 -4.51 -17.21
N PHE A 90 -3.15 -3.75 -16.40
CA PHE A 90 -3.41 -4.14 -15.02
C PHE A 90 -4.34 -5.37 -14.96
N ARG A 91 -3.88 -6.41 -14.23
CA ARG A 91 -4.60 -7.69 -14.11
C ARG A 91 -5.15 -7.93 -12.70
N GLY A 92 -4.94 -6.99 -11.79
CA GLY A 92 -5.32 -7.13 -10.39
C GLY A 92 -4.12 -7.17 -9.46
N TRP A 93 -4.40 -7.42 -8.18
CA TRP A 93 -3.37 -7.49 -7.15
C TRP A 93 -2.97 -8.92 -6.86
N GLY A 94 -1.80 -9.09 -6.29
CA GLY A 94 -1.35 -10.37 -5.77
C GLY A 94 -2.22 -10.84 -4.61
N LYS A 95 -2.15 -12.11 -4.28
CA LYS A 95 -3.00 -12.74 -3.28
C LYS A 95 -2.66 -12.29 -1.85
N GLU A 96 -1.38 -12.06 -1.58
CA GLU A 96 -0.88 -11.72 -0.26
C GLU A 96 -0.68 -10.21 -0.10
N TYR A 97 -0.40 -9.78 1.12
CA TYR A 97 -0.02 -8.41 1.42
C TYR A 97 0.90 -8.40 2.64
N GLY A 98 1.69 -7.33 2.78
CA GLY A 98 2.43 -7.05 3.99
C GLY A 98 1.72 -5.97 4.80
N ALA A 99 1.71 -6.12 6.12
CA ALA A 99 1.22 -5.07 7.01
C ALA A 99 2.05 -5.11 8.29
N PHE A 100 2.73 -4.01 8.56
CA PHE A 100 3.66 -3.89 9.68
C PHE A 100 3.17 -2.78 10.60
N SER A 101 2.89 -3.12 11.86
CA SER A 101 2.47 -2.13 12.84
C SER A 101 3.60 -1.15 13.11
N CYS A 102 3.25 0.11 13.32
CA CYS A 102 4.20 1.19 13.51
C CYS A 102 3.85 2.00 14.73
N SER A 103 4.87 2.55 15.40
CA SER A 103 4.68 3.56 16.41
C SER A 103 4.38 4.91 15.75
N ILE A 104 3.59 5.75 16.40
CA ILE A 104 3.37 7.14 15.96
C ILE A 104 4.70 7.91 15.89
N ARG A 105 5.68 7.51 16.66
CA ARG A 105 7.03 8.12 16.65
C ARG A 105 7.76 7.90 15.33
N ASP A 106 7.45 6.81 14.62
CA ASP A 106 8.11 6.46 13.36
C ASP A 106 7.38 6.99 12.15
N LYS A 107 6.27 7.67 12.34
CA LYS A 107 5.40 8.13 11.24
C LYS A 107 6.15 8.93 10.19
N ASP A 108 6.90 9.94 10.59
CA ASP A 108 7.60 10.82 9.64
C ASP A 108 8.71 10.09 8.88
N ALA A 109 9.42 9.18 9.55
CA ALA A 109 10.45 8.36 8.91
C ALA A 109 9.83 7.44 7.86
N ILE A 110 8.67 6.85 8.16
CA ILE A 110 7.97 5.96 7.22
C ILE A 110 7.41 6.76 6.04
N ILE A 111 6.86 7.94 6.29
CA ILE A 111 6.39 8.82 5.20
C ILE A 111 7.55 9.14 4.24
N ASN A 112 8.72 9.49 4.77
CA ASN A 112 9.89 9.76 3.95
C ASN A 112 10.33 8.52 3.16
N TYR A 113 10.30 7.36 3.78
CA TYR A 113 10.60 6.09 3.11
C TYR A 113 9.65 5.86 1.93
N ILE A 114 8.35 6.05 2.15
CA ILE A 114 7.32 5.86 1.11
C ILE A 114 7.50 6.89 -0.02
N ASN A 115 7.80 8.14 0.31
CA ASN A 115 8.05 9.17 -0.69
C ASN A 115 9.20 8.84 -1.64
N ASN A 116 10.20 8.10 -1.16
CA ASN A 116 11.42 7.81 -1.89
C ASN A 116 11.42 6.46 -2.61
N GLN A 117 10.25 5.87 -2.84
CA GLN A 117 10.15 4.52 -3.45
C GLN A 117 10.84 4.41 -4.80
N ARG A 118 10.73 5.42 -5.66
CA ARG A 118 11.36 5.39 -6.98
C ARG A 118 12.88 5.44 -6.88
N VAL A 119 13.41 6.14 -5.89
CA VAL A 119 14.86 6.19 -5.62
C VAL A 119 15.35 4.85 -5.09
N HIS A 120 14.65 4.25 -4.15
CA HIS A 120 15.00 2.93 -3.60
C HIS A 120 15.07 1.87 -4.69
N HIS A 121 14.12 1.86 -5.61
CA HIS A 121 14.03 0.82 -6.64
C HIS A 121 14.97 1.00 -7.82
N ARG A 122 15.77 2.04 -7.84
CA ARG A 122 16.94 2.12 -8.72
C ARG A 122 18.08 1.24 -8.23
N GLN A 123 18.09 0.88 -6.94
CA GLN A 123 19.18 0.17 -6.27
C GLN A 123 18.79 -1.20 -5.74
N LYS A 124 17.49 -1.44 -5.54
CA LYS A 124 16.98 -2.63 -4.87
C LYS A 124 15.65 -3.08 -5.49
N SER A 125 15.52 -4.38 -5.77
CA SER A 125 14.27 -4.93 -6.27
C SER A 125 13.18 -4.93 -5.20
N PHE A 126 11.92 -5.09 -5.63
CA PHE A 126 10.81 -5.23 -4.70
C PHE A 126 10.95 -6.49 -3.83
N GLU A 127 11.38 -7.60 -4.42
CA GLU A 127 11.59 -8.86 -3.70
C GLU A 127 12.57 -8.67 -2.54
N GLN A 128 13.67 -8.00 -2.80
CA GLN A 128 14.68 -7.73 -1.78
C GLN A 128 14.16 -6.75 -0.73
N GLU A 129 13.46 -5.70 -1.15
CA GLU A 129 12.86 -4.74 -0.23
C GLU A 129 11.87 -5.44 0.72
N TYR A 130 10.98 -6.26 0.16
CA TYR A 130 9.95 -6.94 0.94
C TYR A 130 10.57 -7.93 1.93
N GLN A 131 11.58 -8.67 1.51
CA GLN A 131 12.31 -9.58 2.39
C GLN A 131 12.99 -8.83 3.53
N ASP A 132 13.61 -7.69 3.25
CA ASP A 132 14.23 -6.84 4.28
C ASP A 132 13.21 -6.32 5.29
N MET A 133 12.02 -5.96 4.84
CA MET A 133 10.94 -5.51 5.72
C MET A 133 10.49 -6.64 6.66
N ILE A 134 10.33 -7.84 6.16
CA ILE A 134 9.96 -9.02 6.94
C ILE A 134 11.02 -9.29 8.01
N GLU A 135 12.29 -9.30 7.63
CA GLU A 135 13.40 -9.55 8.54
C GLU A 135 13.48 -8.50 9.66
N ARG A 136 13.34 -7.22 9.30
CA ARG A 136 13.37 -6.13 10.27
C ARG A 136 12.18 -6.16 11.23
N SER A 137 11.04 -6.68 10.80
CA SER A 137 9.84 -6.76 11.63
C SER A 137 9.93 -7.89 12.68
N GLY A 138 10.86 -8.82 12.53
CA GLY A 138 10.99 -10.00 13.39
C GLY A 138 10.04 -11.14 13.02
N LEU A 139 9.33 -11.04 11.88
CA LEU A 139 8.49 -12.12 11.41
C LEU A 139 9.32 -13.28 10.86
N GLU A 140 8.85 -14.48 11.11
CA GLU A 140 9.41 -15.72 10.55
C GLU A 140 8.44 -16.32 9.54
N TRP A 141 9.00 -16.89 8.48
CA TRP A 141 8.20 -17.55 7.44
C TRP A 141 8.46 -19.03 7.41
#